data_1d1da6ff8be0f9b9aa9e02d9d1e9182b
#
_entry.id   1d1da6ff8be0f9b9aa9e02d9d1e9182b
#
_cell.length_a   1.000
_cell.length_b   1.000
_cell.length_c   1.000
_cell.angle_alpha   90.00
_cell.angle_beta   90.00
_cell.angle_gamma   90.00
#
_symmetry.space_group_name_H-M   'P 1'
#
loop_
_entity.id
_entity.type
_entity.pdbx_description
1 polymer ?
#
loop_
_entity_poly.entity_id
_entity_poly.type
_entity_poly.pdbx_seq_one_letter_code
_entity_poly.pdbx_strand_id
1 'polypeptide(L)'
;MPKDTPSSVLAHILDNTQVPHQPLLILRDEPTFPATPIFNHLLATAVSRNEQITLVTVLNRPEEYLDPSLLRRDGIKIIDLSGDVPGYTSNLSFPEVKQRILSSYNGGQIFIDALHVLGEDYSFAGVVSLVRSLLASIKSHKAPSRLILPLHPSLLHHFIPPTLSSTLSLLSPLPLPLLTHLSKLYLSPISSSPSANYWMVLENAMKRGVGRELAYKGEEGLEVGARDWEEGVGVSVLVRKATGGIKGISRSLEAVVLTPPSHPSSSATNSQLTLPPLSSLISLTPFTLPPPSAIPPDASAHGYPSQAATHADLDLPFNLSLTDSQRQARAQVPLPYAHEGEGASGDLVWEDEEESDDEEI
;
A
#
# COMPACT_ATOMS: atom_id res chain seq x y z
N MET A 1 -29.00 1.55 21.21
CA MET A 1 -27.95 2.52 20.91
C MET A 1 -27.24 2.02 19.66
N PRO A 2 -27.15 2.78 18.56
CA PRO A 2 -26.37 2.38 17.41
C PRO A 2 -24.92 2.24 17.88
N LYS A 3 -24.29 1.09 17.61
CA LYS A 3 -22.85 0.90 17.80
C LYS A 3 -22.17 1.92 16.91
N ASP A 4 -21.39 2.82 17.50
CA ASP A 4 -20.55 3.75 16.78
C ASP A 4 -19.74 2.95 15.76
N THR A 5 -20.07 3.11 14.49
CA THR A 5 -19.25 2.60 13.40
C THR A 5 -17.89 3.25 13.56
N PRO A 6 -16.79 2.48 13.66
CA PRO A 6 -15.46 3.06 13.80
C PRO A 6 -15.26 4.07 12.68
N SER A 7 -14.97 5.31 13.03
CA SER A 7 -14.75 6.38 12.07
C SER A 7 -13.61 5.96 11.12
N SER A 8 -13.87 6.01 9.83
CA SER A 8 -12.90 5.67 8.78
C SER A 8 -11.65 6.54 8.90
N VAL A 9 -10.49 5.91 9.04
CA VAL A 9 -9.20 6.61 9.08
C VAL A 9 -8.95 7.30 7.75
N LEU A 10 -9.31 6.64 6.66
CA LEU A 10 -9.19 7.18 5.31
C LEU A 10 -10.04 8.45 5.14
N ALA A 11 -11.29 8.46 5.64
CA ALA A 11 -12.13 9.64 5.61
C ALA A 11 -11.44 10.85 6.26
N HIS A 12 -10.87 10.66 7.44
CA HIS A 12 -10.13 11.72 8.12
C HIS A 12 -8.91 12.20 7.36
N ILE A 13 -8.22 11.30 6.63
CA ILE A 13 -7.09 11.68 5.76
C ILE A 13 -7.58 12.48 4.56
N LEU A 14 -8.62 12.00 3.87
CA LEU A 14 -9.18 12.69 2.71
C LEU A 14 -9.70 14.07 3.09
N ASP A 15 -10.36 14.16 4.23
CA ASP A 15 -10.91 15.39 4.76
C ASP A 15 -9.90 16.32 5.46
N ASN A 16 -8.65 15.90 5.58
CA ASN A 16 -7.60 16.64 6.31
C ASN A 16 -7.99 16.97 7.77
N THR A 17 -8.75 16.08 8.40
CA THR A 17 -9.25 16.23 9.79
C THR A 17 -8.54 15.29 10.77
N GLN A 18 -7.42 14.69 10.37
CA GLN A 18 -6.64 13.77 11.21
C GLN A 18 -6.14 14.44 12.50
N VAL A 19 -6.27 13.70 13.61
CA VAL A 19 -5.68 14.07 14.90
C VAL A 19 -4.81 12.92 15.42
N PRO A 20 -3.51 13.13 15.65
CA PRO A 20 -2.72 14.33 15.35
C PRO A 20 -2.53 14.56 13.86
N HIS A 21 -2.38 15.82 13.47
CA HIS A 21 -2.19 16.20 12.07
C HIS A 21 -0.92 15.60 11.46
N GLN A 22 -1.03 15.17 10.19
CA GLN A 22 0.09 14.56 9.44
C GLN A 22 0.54 15.53 8.33
N PRO A 23 1.76 16.10 8.45
CA PRO A 23 2.25 17.08 7.49
C PRO A 23 2.67 16.48 6.15
N LEU A 24 2.83 15.14 6.08
CA LEU A 24 3.23 14.42 4.87
C LEU A 24 2.20 13.35 4.54
N LEU A 25 1.60 13.47 3.36
CA LEU A 25 0.73 12.46 2.77
C LEU A 25 1.38 11.94 1.49
N ILE A 26 1.71 10.66 1.49
CA ILE A 26 2.26 9.96 0.34
C ILE A 26 1.16 9.10 -0.27
N LEU A 27 0.99 9.21 -1.57
CA LEU A 27 0.14 8.34 -2.37
C LEU A 27 1.05 7.39 -3.13
N ARG A 28 0.97 6.11 -2.85
CA ARG A 28 1.70 5.11 -3.64
C ARG A 28 1.08 5.05 -5.03
N ASP A 29 1.87 5.40 -6.03
CA ASP A 29 1.45 5.53 -7.40
C ASP A 29 2.13 4.46 -8.25
N GLU A 30 1.35 3.56 -8.83
CA GLU A 30 1.84 2.51 -9.73
C GLU A 30 1.18 2.68 -11.10
N PRO A 31 1.93 2.50 -12.20
CA PRO A 31 1.36 2.62 -13.55
C PRO A 31 0.16 1.69 -13.78
N THR A 32 0.17 0.51 -13.15
CA THR A 32 -0.92 -0.46 -13.22
C THR A 32 -2.13 -0.07 -12.38
N PHE A 33 -1.92 0.76 -11.36
CA PHE A 33 -2.96 1.18 -10.44
C PHE A 33 -2.66 2.59 -9.92
N PRO A 34 -2.91 3.63 -10.73
CA PRO A 34 -2.50 4.99 -10.43
C PRO A 34 -3.30 5.57 -9.25
N ALA A 35 -2.63 6.36 -8.42
CA ALA A 35 -3.22 7.08 -7.30
C ALA A 35 -3.86 8.42 -7.73
N THR A 36 -3.82 8.74 -9.02
CA THR A 36 -4.36 9.99 -9.59
C THR A 36 -5.79 10.31 -9.15
N PRO A 37 -6.75 9.37 -9.08
CA PRO A 37 -8.10 9.67 -8.60
C PRO A 37 -8.14 10.17 -7.15
N ILE A 38 -7.29 9.62 -6.27
CA ILE A 38 -7.18 10.12 -4.88
C ILE A 38 -6.56 11.51 -4.87
N PHE A 39 -5.50 11.74 -5.66
CA PHE A 39 -4.86 13.05 -5.78
C PHE A 39 -5.85 14.13 -6.24
N ASN A 40 -6.60 13.84 -7.31
CA ASN A 40 -7.61 14.75 -7.84
C ASN A 40 -8.73 15.03 -6.84
N HIS A 41 -9.20 14.00 -6.14
CA HIS A 41 -10.21 14.16 -5.09
C HIS A 41 -9.72 15.06 -3.95
N LEU A 42 -8.49 14.86 -3.48
CA LEU A 42 -7.88 15.70 -2.43
C LEU A 42 -7.79 17.16 -2.88
N LEU A 43 -7.37 17.39 -4.11
CA LEU A 43 -7.27 18.71 -4.69
C LEU A 43 -8.66 19.37 -4.83
N ALA A 44 -9.64 18.67 -5.39
CA ALA A 44 -11.01 19.14 -5.53
C ALA A 44 -11.66 19.45 -4.17
N THR A 45 -11.39 18.62 -3.15
CA THR A 45 -11.88 18.83 -1.79
C THR A 45 -11.26 20.10 -1.19
N ALA A 46 -9.96 20.33 -1.34
CA ALA A 46 -9.29 21.52 -0.86
C ALA A 46 -9.81 22.79 -1.57
N VAL A 47 -10.04 22.71 -2.88
CA VAL A 47 -10.64 23.82 -3.68
C VAL A 47 -12.06 24.13 -3.20
N SER A 48 -12.89 23.11 -2.97
CA SER A 48 -14.28 23.28 -2.52
C SER A 48 -14.38 23.95 -1.14
N ARG A 49 -13.39 23.69 -0.28
CA ARG A 49 -13.28 24.26 1.07
C ARG A 49 -12.62 25.65 1.11
N ASN A 50 -12.24 26.20 -0.04
CA ASN A 50 -11.49 27.45 -0.13
C ASN A 50 -10.18 27.44 0.68
N GLU A 51 -9.51 26.31 0.75
CA GLU A 51 -8.21 26.21 1.41
C GLU A 51 -7.12 26.89 0.58
N GLN A 52 -6.03 27.29 1.24
CA GLN A 52 -4.83 27.76 0.54
C GLN A 52 -4.17 26.55 -0.14
N ILE A 53 -3.95 26.65 -1.44
CA ILE A 53 -3.40 25.57 -2.25
C ILE A 53 -2.19 26.08 -3.02
N THR A 54 -1.13 25.27 -3.02
CA THR A 54 -0.01 25.41 -3.95
C THR A 54 0.05 24.16 -4.80
N LEU A 55 -0.23 24.27 -6.09
CA LEU A 55 -0.13 23.18 -7.06
C LEU A 55 1.16 23.35 -7.87
N VAL A 56 2.04 22.36 -7.80
CA VAL A 56 3.27 22.27 -8.60
C VAL A 56 3.05 21.16 -9.63
N THR A 57 2.97 21.54 -10.88
CA THR A 57 2.83 20.62 -12.01
C THR A 57 4.18 20.45 -12.71
N VAL A 58 4.63 19.23 -12.82
CA VAL A 58 5.93 18.86 -13.41
C VAL A 58 5.73 18.06 -14.69
N LEU A 59 4.83 17.08 -14.66
CA LEU A 59 4.55 16.18 -15.79
C LEU A 59 3.34 16.64 -16.60
N ASN A 60 2.25 16.95 -15.92
CA ASN A 60 1.00 17.31 -16.57
C ASN A 60 0.76 18.82 -16.50
N ARG A 61 -0.08 19.34 -17.38
CA ARG A 61 -0.46 20.76 -17.35
C ARG A 61 -1.46 21.02 -16.22
N PRO A 62 -1.48 22.24 -15.66
CA PRO A 62 -2.43 22.61 -14.61
C PRO A 62 -3.91 22.40 -14.97
N GLU A 63 -4.25 22.52 -16.27
CA GLU A 63 -5.60 22.35 -16.79
C GLU A 63 -6.11 20.91 -16.70
N GLU A 64 -5.23 19.93 -16.54
CA GLU A 64 -5.61 18.53 -16.32
C GLU A 64 -6.11 18.28 -14.89
N TYR A 65 -5.71 19.13 -13.96
CA TYR A 65 -6.06 19.03 -12.54
C TYR A 65 -7.16 19.98 -12.13
N LEU A 66 -7.22 21.17 -12.73
CA LEU A 66 -8.13 22.26 -12.34
C LEU A 66 -8.80 22.87 -13.57
N ASP A 67 -10.07 23.20 -13.43
CA ASP A 67 -10.77 23.96 -14.45
C ASP A 67 -10.07 25.31 -14.71
N PRO A 68 -10.02 25.79 -15.97
CA PRO A 68 -9.42 27.08 -16.31
C PRO A 68 -9.97 28.26 -15.52
N SER A 69 -11.22 28.20 -15.06
CA SER A 69 -11.84 29.20 -14.20
C SER A 69 -11.25 29.25 -12.81
N LEU A 70 -10.73 28.12 -12.30
CA LEU A 70 -10.14 27.98 -10.98
C LEU A 70 -8.65 28.36 -10.97
N LEU A 71 -7.97 28.31 -12.12
CA LEU A 71 -6.54 28.63 -12.22
C LEU A 71 -6.19 30.08 -11.78
N ARG A 72 -7.16 30.97 -11.84
CA ARG A 72 -7.00 32.40 -11.47
C ARG A 72 -7.66 32.77 -10.13
N ARG A 73 -8.12 31.74 -9.39
CA ARG A 73 -8.82 31.98 -8.13
C ARG A 73 -7.85 32.38 -7.03
N ASP A 74 -8.23 33.38 -6.25
CA ASP A 74 -7.50 33.75 -5.03
C ASP A 74 -7.39 32.54 -4.08
N GLY A 75 -6.20 32.32 -3.53
CA GLY A 75 -5.92 31.17 -2.66
C GLY A 75 -5.33 29.96 -3.39
N ILE A 76 -5.35 29.92 -4.72
CA ILE A 76 -4.70 28.88 -5.50
C ILE A 76 -3.45 29.44 -6.17
N LYS A 77 -2.28 28.91 -5.82
CA LYS A 77 -1.01 29.24 -6.47
C LYS A 77 -0.58 28.07 -7.34
N ILE A 78 -0.24 28.36 -8.58
CA ILE A 78 0.20 27.37 -9.56
C ILE A 78 1.65 27.65 -9.92
N ILE A 79 2.44 26.59 -9.90
CA ILE A 79 3.82 26.57 -10.35
C ILE A 79 3.88 25.53 -11.46
N ASP A 80 3.76 26.02 -12.67
CA ASP A 80 3.86 25.17 -13.86
C ASP A 80 5.33 25.03 -14.27
N LEU A 81 5.81 23.79 -14.22
CA LEU A 81 7.12 23.34 -14.66
C LEU A 81 7.01 22.35 -15.82
N SER A 82 5.80 22.04 -16.28
CA SER A 82 5.60 21.01 -17.33
C SER A 82 6.25 21.37 -18.67
N GLY A 83 6.48 22.65 -18.90
CA GLY A 83 7.22 23.13 -20.07
C GLY A 83 8.69 23.40 -19.81
N ASP A 84 9.18 23.28 -18.59
CA ASP A 84 10.54 23.63 -18.17
C ASP A 84 11.45 22.37 -18.16
N VAL A 85 11.73 21.80 -19.34
CA VAL A 85 12.59 20.59 -19.46
C VAL A 85 14.06 21.02 -19.51
N PRO A 86 14.89 20.60 -18.53
CA PRO A 86 16.31 20.98 -18.48
C PRO A 86 17.07 20.56 -19.72
N GLY A 87 17.84 21.50 -20.27
CA GLY A 87 18.65 21.25 -21.48
C GLY A 87 17.88 21.28 -22.80
N TYR A 88 16.54 21.40 -22.77
CA TYR A 88 15.71 21.52 -23.98
C TYR A 88 14.97 22.86 -24.04
N THR A 89 14.07 23.09 -23.11
CA THR A 89 13.19 24.28 -23.10
C THR A 89 13.54 25.27 -21.99
N SER A 90 14.30 24.82 -20.99
CA SER A 90 14.63 25.62 -19.83
C SER A 90 16.11 25.46 -19.44
N ASN A 91 16.68 26.57 -18.95
CA ASN A 91 18.01 26.60 -18.35
C ASN A 91 17.93 26.79 -16.81
N LEU A 92 16.75 26.56 -16.21
CA LEU A 92 16.57 26.68 -14.77
C LEU A 92 17.43 25.64 -14.05
N SER A 93 18.22 26.11 -13.11
CA SER A 93 18.94 25.22 -12.20
C SER A 93 18.01 24.70 -11.09
N PHE A 94 18.34 23.55 -10.51
CA PHE A 94 17.53 23.01 -9.42
C PHE A 94 17.37 23.97 -8.21
N PRO A 95 18.39 24.73 -7.77
CA PRO A 95 18.22 25.75 -6.73
C PRO A 95 17.16 26.80 -7.07
N GLU A 96 17.06 27.22 -8.33
CA GLU A 96 16.05 28.21 -8.77
C GLU A 96 14.65 27.60 -8.73
N VAL A 97 14.49 26.38 -9.22
CA VAL A 97 13.22 25.62 -9.11
C VAL A 97 12.82 25.48 -7.65
N LYS A 98 13.74 25.04 -6.80
CA LYS A 98 13.53 24.91 -5.36
C LYS A 98 13.08 26.23 -4.72
N GLN A 99 13.78 27.33 -5.05
CA GLN A 99 13.45 28.65 -4.52
C GLN A 99 12.08 29.11 -5.01
N ARG A 100 11.75 28.90 -6.30
CA ARG A 100 10.43 29.24 -6.87
C ARG A 100 9.31 28.52 -6.13
N ILE A 101 9.47 27.22 -5.81
CA ILE A 101 8.49 26.44 -5.06
C ILE A 101 8.37 26.97 -3.62
N LEU A 102 9.50 27.13 -2.91
CA LEU A 102 9.50 27.56 -1.52
C LEU A 102 8.96 28.97 -1.33
N SER A 103 9.31 29.90 -2.21
CA SER A 103 8.83 31.29 -2.13
C SER A 103 7.34 31.44 -2.46
N SER A 104 6.80 30.51 -3.24
CA SER A 104 5.39 30.50 -3.58
C SER A 104 4.50 29.90 -2.50
N TYR A 105 5.06 29.11 -1.60
CA TYR A 105 4.31 28.47 -0.52
C TYR A 105 4.03 29.44 0.63
N ASN A 106 2.75 29.70 0.89
CA ASN A 106 2.28 30.60 1.96
C ASN A 106 1.43 29.90 3.01
N GLY A 107 1.54 28.59 3.12
CA GLY A 107 0.70 27.77 4.00
C GLY A 107 -0.38 27.00 3.24
N GLY A 108 -1.14 26.18 3.96
CA GLY A 108 -2.17 25.32 3.39
C GLY A 108 -1.61 24.03 2.77
N GLN A 109 -2.32 23.50 1.79
CA GLN A 109 -1.95 22.25 1.16
C GLN A 109 -1.05 22.48 -0.07
N ILE A 110 0.02 21.71 -0.17
CA ILE A 110 0.88 21.71 -1.36
C ILE A 110 0.79 20.36 -2.05
N PHE A 111 0.53 20.38 -3.35
CA PHE A 111 0.39 19.25 -4.24
C PHE A 111 1.53 19.27 -5.25
N ILE A 112 2.26 18.16 -5.41
CA ILE A 112 3.29 18.01 -6.45
C ILE A 112 2.94 16.75 -7.23
N ASP A 113 2.68 16.87 -8.52
CA ASP A 113 2.16 15.77 -9.34
C ASP A 113 3.19 14.66 -9.64
N ALA A 114 4.43 15.02 -9.96
CA ALA A 114 5.43 14.07 -10.45
C ALA A 114 6.82 14.38 -9.89
N LEU A 115 7.02 14.14 -8.60
CA LEU A 115 8.29 14.40 -7.92
C LEU A 115 9.45 13.58 -8.50
N HIS A 116 9.17 12.40 -9.06
CA HIS A 116 10.18 11.54 -9.68
C HIS A 116 10.82 12.19 -10.91
N VAL A 117 10.06 12.92 -11.72
CA VAL A 117 10.57 13.64 -12.90
C VAL A 117 11.61 14.68 -12.48
N LEU A 118 11.33 15.46 -11.42
CA LEU A 118 12.33 16.39 -10.88
C LEU A 118 13.59 15.67 -10.39
N GLY A 119 13.46 14.44 -9.90
CA GLY A 119 14.60 13.62 -9.47
C GLY A 119 15.46 13.14 -10.64
N GLU A 120 14.83 12.78 -11.75
CA GLU A 120 15.48 12.35 -13.00
C GLU A 120 16.12 13.53 -13.73
N ASP A 121 15.40 14.65 -13.81
CA ASP A 121 15.86 15.86 -14.50
C ASP A 121 17.05 16.55 -13.81
N TYR A 122 17.08 16.49 -12.48
CA TYR A 122 18.12 17.21 -11.71
C TYR A 122 18.90 16.27 -10.79
N SER A 123 18.34 15.88 -9.66
CA SER A 123 18.91 14.87 -8.76
C SER A 123 17.94 14.46 -7.66
N PHE A 124 17.95 13.20 -7.28
CA PHE A 124 17.15 12.70 -6.15
C PHE A 124 17.57 13.31 -4.81
N ALA A 125 18.87 13.56 -4.59
CA ALA A 125 19.36 14.23 -3.39
C ALA A 125 18.80 15.66 -3.27
N GLY A 126 18.76 16.38 -4.37
CA GLY A 126 18.14 17.70 -4.46
C GLY A 126 16.66 17.66 -4.10
N VAL A 127 15.91 16.72 -4.68
CA VAL A 127 14.48 16.55 -4.44
C VAL A 127 14.19 16.18 -2.99
N VAL A 128 14.96 15.29 -2.37
CA VAL A 128 14.84 15.00 -0.93
C VAL A 128 15.10 16.25 -0.09
N SER A 129 16.08 17.08 -0.48
CA SER A 129 16.35 18.37 0.18
C SER A 129 15.18 19.35 0.02
N LEU A 130 14.53 19.40 -1.16
CA LEU A 130 13.32 20.21 -1.39
C LEU A 130 12.19 19.77 -0.45
N VAL A 131 11.87 18.48 -0.44
CA VAL A 131 10.81 17.93 0.43
C VAL A 131 11.10 18.21 1.90
N ARG A 132 12.35 18.08 2.36
CA ARG A 132 12.75 18.43 3.73
C ARG A 132 12.50 19.92 4.03
N SER A 133 12.84 20.80 3.11
CA SER A 133 12.62 22.24 3.25
C SER A 133 11.12 22.59 3.29
N LEU A 134 10.31 21.95 2.44
CA LEU A 134 8.85 22.11 2.44
C LEU A 134 8.22 21.63 3.75
N LEU A 135 8.64 20.47 4.25
CA LEU A 135 8.15 19.95 5.54
C LEU A 135 8.54 20.86 6.72
N ALA A 136 9.73 21.47 6.67
CA ALA A 136 10.12 22.46 7.67
C ALA A 136 9.24 23.71 7.59
N SER A 137 8.95 24.20 6.39
CA SER A 137 8.04 25.32 6.17
C SER A 137 6.61 24.99 6.62
N ILE A 138 6.09 23.80 6.29
CA ILE A 138 4.76 23.34 6.72
C ILE A 138 4.65 23.32 8.25
N LYS A 139 5.67 22.83 8.95
CA LYS A 139 5.69 22.81 10.42
C LYS A 139 5.69 24.19 11.06
N SER A 140 6.15 25.22 10.35
CA SER A 140 6.14 26.62 10.85
C SER A 140 4.76 27.27 10.70
N HIS A 141 3.88 26.71 9.86
CA HIS A 141 2.52 27.22 9.67
C HIS A 141 1.54 26.53 10.62
N LYS A 142 0.44 27.23 10.92
CA LYS A 142 -0.64 26.62 11.68
C LYS A 142 -1.34 25.56 10.84
N ALA A 143 -1.65 24.41 11.46
CA ALA A 143 -2.45 23.35 10.82
C ALA A 143 -3.75 23.95 10.20
N PRO A 144 -4.27 23.35 9.10
CA PRO A 144 -3.98 22.02 8.57
C PRO A 144 -3.09 22.01 7.30
N SER A 145 -1.88 22.48 7.38
CA SER A 145 -0.94 22.49 6.25
C SER A 145 -0.32 21.10 6.02
N ARG A 146 -0.30 20.61 4.77
CA ARG A 146 0.31 19.31 4.43
C ARG A 146 0.88 19.28 3.01
N LEU A 147 1.84 18.39 2.80
CA LEU A 147 2.43 18.05 1.52
C LEU A 147 1.84 16.74 1.00
N ILE A 148 1.33 16.74 -0.22
CA ILE A 148 0.74 15.59 -0.90
C ILE A 148 1.62 15.21 -2.08
N LEU A 149 2.08 13.95 -2.11
CA LEU A 149 3.03 13.42 -3.08
C LEU A 149 2.58 12.07 -3.64
N PRO A 150 2.18 11.96 -4.90
CA PRO A 150 2.19 10.69 -5.62
C PRO A 150 3.63 10.24 -5.81
N LEU A 151 3.94 9.01 -5.41
CA LEU A 151 5.28 8.45 -5.51
C LEU A 151 5.26 7.02 -6.02
N HIS A 152 6.08 6.76 -7.03
CA HIS A 152 6.33 5.39 -7.48
C HIS A 152 6.95 4.56 -6.34
N PRO A 153 6.60 3.26 -6.22
CA PRO A 153 7.09 2.38 -5.15
C PRO A 153 8.61 2.36 -4.97
N SER A 154 9.36 2.47 -6.08
CA SER A 154 10.84 2.50 -6.05
C SER A 154 11.42 3.68 -5.27
N LEU A 155 10.67 4.78 -5.15
CA LEU A 155 11.13 5.99 -4.46
C LEU A 155 10.70 6.05 -2.99
N LEU A 156 9.78 5.20 -2.57
CA LEU A 156 9.24 5.24 -1.21
C LEU A 156 10.34 5.15 -0.14
N HIS A 157 11.41 4.38 -0.38
CA HIS A 157 12.51 4.23 0.57
C HIS A 157 13.26 5.54 0.87
N HIS A 158 13.17 6.55 0.01
CA HIS A 158 13.76 7.88 0.26
C HIS A 158 12.85 8.78 1.12
N PHE A 159 11.53 8.57 1.09
CA PHE A 159 10.55 9.48 1.68
C PHE A 159 9.85 8.92 2.92
N ILE A 160 9.89 7.61 3.13
CA ILE A 160 9.33 6.97 4.34
C ILE A 160 10.23 7.10 5.59
N PRO A 161 11.58 7.20 5.53
CA PRO A 161 12.39 7.19 6.73
C PRO A 161 11.95 8.24 7.76
N PRO A 162 11.98 7.89 9.07
CA PRO A 162 11.61 8.82 10.16
C PRO A 162 12.50 10.06 10.21
N THR A 163 13.72 9.97 9.66
CA THR A 163 14.67 11.07 9.54
C THR A 163 14.19 12.20 8.62
N LEU A 164 13.31 11.91 7.67
CA LEU A 164 12.68 12.92 6.82
C LEU A 164 11.46 13.54 7.52
N SER A 165 10.54 12.70 7.97
CA SER A 165 9.38 13.12 8.74
C SER A 165 9.04 12.08 9.80
N SER A 166 8.93 12.48 11.06
CA SER A 166 8.51 11.59 12.15
C SER A 166 7.08 11.11 11.99
N THR A 167 6.24 11.89 11.32
CA THR A 167 4.83 11.62 11.09
C THR A 167 4.52 11.61 9.60
N LEU A 168 3.74 10.63 9.16
CA LEU A 168 3.28 10.54 7.77
C LEU A 168 2.01 9.71 7.67
N SER A 169 1.24 9.96 6.61
CA SER A 169 0.21 9.05 6.10
C SER A 169 0.65 8.50 4.75
N LEU A 170 0.51 7.21 4.54
CA LEU A 170 0.75 6.54 3.25
C LEU A 170 -0.54 5.84 2.83
N LEU A 171 -1.03 6.20 1.65
CA LEU A 171 -2.16 5.54 0.99
C LEU A 171 -1.63 4.70 -0.16
N SER A 172 -1.99 3.43 -0.17
CA SER A 172 -1.62 2.50 -1.24
C SER A 172 -2.89 1.91 -1.84
N PRO A 173 -3.30 2.35 -3.04
CA PRO A 173 -4.39 1.72 -3.77
C PRO A 173 -4.05 0.27 -4.09
N LEU A 174 -5.03 -0.60 -3.99
CA LEU A 174 -4.89 -2.04 -4.20
C LEU A 174 -6.01 -2.51 -5.12
N PRO A 175 -5.70 -3.23 -6.20
CA PRO A 175 -6.72 -3.77 -7.08
C PRO A 175 -7.62 -4.75 -6.32
N LEU A 176 -8.92 -4.65 -6.54
CA LEU A 176 -9.91 -5.51 -5.91
C LEU A 176 -9.68 -7.00 -6.21
N PRO A 177 -9.27 -7.38 -7.44
CA PRO A 177 -8.90 -8.76 -7.75
C PRO A 177 -7.81 -9.33 -6.85
N LEU A 178 -6.79 -8.54 -6.49
CA LEU A 178 -5.75 -8.98 -5.57
C LEU A 178 -6.32 -9.30 -4.19
N LEU A 179 -7.17 -8.43 -3.65
CA LEU A 179 -7.79 -8.64 -2.34
C LEU A 179 -8.70 -9.86 -2.35
N THR A 180 -9.49 -10.01 -3.41
CA THR A 180 -10.38 -11.17 -3.60
C THR A 180 -9.60 -12.47 -3.72
N HIS A 181 -8.52 -12.47 -4.50
CA HIS A 181 -7.63 -13.62 -4.67
C HIS A 181 -7.01 -14.05 -3.34
N LEU A 182 -6.41 -13.09 -2.60
CA LEU A 182 -5.83 -13.37 -1.28
C LEU A 182 -6.88 -13.88 -0.29
N SER A 183 -8.08 -13.35 -0.32
CA SER A 183 -9.16 -13.78 0.56
C SER A 183 -9.62 -15.21 0.27
N LYS A 184 -9.74 -15.57 -1.01
CA LYS A 184 -10.07 -16.94 -1.45
C LYS A 184 -8.98 -17.93 -1.04
N LEU A 185 -7.70 -17.60 -1.28
CA LEU A 185 -6.58 -18.49 -0.97
C LEU A 185 -6.39 -18.74 0.53
N TYR A 186 -6.55 -17.71 1.33
CA TYR A 186 -6.30 -17.79 2.77
C TYR A 186 -7.57 -17.97 3.60
N LEU A 187 -8.75 -18.10 2.95
CA LEU A 187 -10.07 -18.28 3.60
C LEU A 187 -10.29 -17.27 4.74
N SER A 188 -9.66 -16.11 4.64
CA SER A 188 -9.70 -15.09 5.67
C SER A 188 -10.63 -13.96 5.24
N PRO A 189 -11.68 -13.64 5.99
CA PRO A 189 -12.54 -12.52 5.67
C PRO A 189 -11.72 -11.23 5.71
N ILE A 190 -11.86 -10.41 4.67
CA ILE A 190 -11.22 -9.12 4.63
C ILE A 190 -11.95 -8.19 5.60
N SER A 191 -11.21 -7.60 6.52
CA SER A 191 -11.73 -6.64 7.47
C SER A 191 -11.00 -5.29 7.32
N SER A 192 -11.59 -4.23 7.84
CA SER A 192 -10.95 -2.92 7.91
C SER A 192 -9.69 -2.92 8.79
N SER A 193 -9.56 -3.90 9.69
CA SER A 193 -8.39 -4.09 10.54
C SER A 193 -7.85 -5.51 10.40
N PRO A 194 -7.13 -5.82 9.31
CA PRO A 194 -6.61 -7.16 9.06
C PRO A 194 -5.58 -7.59 10.10
N SER A 195 -5.44 -8.91 10.29
CA SER A 195 -4.42 -9.48 11.16
C SER A 195 -2.99 -9.20 10.65
N ALA A 196 -2.00 -9.30 11.54
CA ALA A 196 -0.60 -9.14 11.17
C ALA A 196 -0.17 -10.13 10.06
N ASN A 197 -0.67 -11.36 10.12
CA ASN A 197 -0.40 -12.39 9.09
C ASN A 197 -0.94 -11.98 7.72
N TYR A 198 -2.14 -11.41 7.67
CA TYR A 198 -2.73 -10.93 6.42
C TYR A 198 -1.88 -9.81 5.81
N TRP A 199 -1.41 -8.86 6.62
CA TRP A 199 -0.51 -7.80 6.14
C TRP A 199 0.78 -8.35 5.57
N MET A 200 1.38 -9.35 6.22
CA MET A 200 2.60 -10.00 5.72
C MET A 200 2.38 -10.69 4.37
N VAL A 201 1.24 -11.38 4.22
CA VAL A 201 0.87 -12.04 2.95
C VAL A 201 0.65 -11.02 1.86
N LEU A 202 -0.11 -9.95 2.14
CA LEU A 202 -0.37 -8.86 1.20
C LEU A 202 0.94 -8.19 0.76
N GLU A 203 1.82 -7.84 1.68
CA GLU A 203 3.12 -7.22 1.37
C GLU A 203 3.99 -8.14 0.50
N ASN A 204 4.00 -9.44 0.79
CA ASN A 204 4.74 -10.42 -0.01
C ASN A 204 4.15 -10.58 -1.41
N ALA A 205 2.83 -10.62 -1.55
CA ALA A 205 2.15 -10.66 -2.84
C ALA A 205 2.47 -9.41 -3.68
N MET A 206 2.46 -8.25 -3.05
CA MET A 206 2.82 -6.99 -3.72
C MET A 206 4.29 -6.96 -4.16
N LYS A 207 5.22 -7.42 -3.31
CA LYS A 207 6.65 -7.52 -3.64
C LYS A 207 6.91 -8.47 -4.81
N ARG A 208 6.17 -9.57 -4.90
CA ARG A 208 6.25 -10.54 -6.00
C ARG A 208 5.57 -10.07 -7.28
N GLY A 209 4.89 -8.93 -7.26
CA GLY A 209 4.19 -8.39 -8.41
C GLY A 209 2.87 -9.09 -8.75
N VAL A 210 2.31 -9.89 -7.83
CA VAL A 210 1.03 -10.59 -8.04
C VAL A 210 -0.08 -9.61 -8.42
N GLY A 211 -0.12 -8.44 -7.80
CA GLY A 211 -1.07 -7.38 -8.16
C GLY A 211 -0.93 -6.93 -9.63
N ARG A 212 0.31 -6.82 -10.13
CA ARG A 212 0.57 -6.49 -11.54
C ARG A 212 0.20 -7.63 -12.46
N GLU A 213 0.51 -8.86 -12.10
CA GLU A 213 0.13 -10.03 -12.91
C GLU A 213 -1.38 -10.16 -13.03
N LEU A 214 -2.11 -10.00 -11.93
CA LEU A 214 -3.57 -10.00 -11.94
C LEU A 214 -4.14 -8.82 -12.73
N ALA A 215 -3.49 -7.66 -12.65
CA ALA A 215 -3.87 -6.49 -13.42
C ALA A 215 -3.68 -6.69 -14.93
N TYR A 216 -2.60 -7.34 -15.38
CA TYR A 216 -2.32 -7.51 -16.80
C TYR A 216 -2.86 -8.80 -17.41
N LYS A 217 -2.89 -9.89 -16.65
CA LYS A 217 -3.32 -11.20 -17.17
C LYS A 217 -4.80 -11.49 -16.89
N GLY A 218 -5.36 -10.81 -15.86
CA GLY A 218 -6.68 -11.12 -15.35
C GLY A 218 -6.79 -12.54 -14.74
N GLU A 219 -7.75 -12.77 -13.88
CA GLU A 219 -8.46 -14.06 -13.86
C GLU A 219 -9.31 -14.00 -15.15
N GLU A 220 -9.39 -15.08 -15.93
CA GLU A 220 -10.06 -15.12 -17.23
C GLU A 220 -11.34 -14.25 -17.26
N GLY A 221 -11.28 -13.12 -17.96
CA GLY A 221 -12.42 -12.23 -18.15
C GLY A 221 -12.40 -10.88 -17.42
N LEU A 222 -11.38 -10.54 -16.63
CA LEU A 222 -11.25 -9.20 -16.01
C LEU A 222 -10.49 -8.26 -16.94
N GLU A 223 -11.21 -7.38 -17.61
CA GLU A 223 -10.62 -6.23 -18.29
C GLU A 223 -10.13 -5.22 -17.24
N VAL A 224 -8.83 -5.04 -17.15
CA VAL A 224 -8.21 -4.07 -16.25
C VAL A 224 -8.20 -2.69 -16.91
N GLY A 225 -8.70 -1.67 -16.22
CA GLY A 225 -8.71 -0.31 -16.71
C GLY A 225 -9.32 0.71 -15.75
N ALA A 226 -9.65 1.88 -16.26
CA ALA A 226 -10.27 2.97 -15.50
C ALA A 226 -11.58 2.59 -14.79
N ARG A 227 -12.22 1.49 -15.21
CA ARG A 227 -13.41 0.91 -14.57
C ARG A 227 -13.15 0.43 -13.15
N ASP A 228 -11.91 0.03 -12.81
CA ASP A 228 -11.60 -0.51 -11.49
C ASP A 228 -11.94 0.48 -10.37
N TRP A 229 -11.74 1.77 -10.61
CA TRP A 229 -12.09 2.80 -9.64
C TRP A 229 -13.59 3.01 -9.46
N GLU A 230 -14.38 2.76 -10.51
CA GLU A 230 -15.85 2.81 -10.48
C GLU A 230 -16.44 1.57 -9.81
N GLU A 231 -15.82 0.42 -9.99
CA GLU A 231 -16.19 -0.84 -9.33
C GLU A 231 -15.76 -0.88 -7.87
N GLY A 232 -14.68 -0.18 -7.55
CA GLY A 232 -14.14 -0.05 -6.22
C GLY A 232 -12.72 -0.53 -6.07
N VAL A 233 -12.05 0.07 -5.14
CA VAL A 233 -10.62 -0.11 -4.87
C VAL A 233 -10.40 -0.30 -3.39
N GLY A 234 -9.56 -1.26 -3.04
CA GLY A 234 -9.03 -1.33 -1.68
C GLY A 234 -7.93 -0.28 -1.49
N VAL A 235 -7.93 0.42 -0.38
CA VAL A 235 -6.85 1.33 -0.02
C VAL A 235 -6.22 0.86 1.29
N SER A 236 -4.97 0.48 1.22
CA SER A 236 -4.15 0.26 2.41
C SER A 236 -3.72 1.60 2.96
N VAL A 237 -4.12 1.88 4.18
CA VAL A 237 -3.81 3.10 4.91
C VAL A 237 -2.77 2.79 5.97
N LEU A 238 -1.65 3.50 5.96
CA LEU A 238 -0.64 3.45 7.00
C LEU A 238 -0.46 4.86 7.57
N VAL A 239 -0.63 5.00 8.87
CA VAL A 239 -0.39 6.26 9.58
C VAL A 239 0.71 6.04 10.61
N ARG A 240 1.75 6.87 10.53
CA ARG A 240 2.82 6.93 11.52
C ARG A 240 2.69 8.19 12.36
N LYS A 241 2.54 8.01 13.66
CA LYS A 241 2.41 9.08 14.66
C LYS A 241 3.78 9.42 15.25
N ALA A 242 3.90 10.62 15.80
CA ALA A 242 5.15 11.11 16.41
C ALA A 242 5.62 10.29 17.63
N THR A 243 4.73 9.54 18.26
CA THR A 243 5.04 8.71 19.44
C THR A 243 6.10 7.63 19.19
N GLY A 244 6.39 7.34 17.90
CA GLY A 244 7.39 6.35 17.51
C GLY A 244 7.06 4.91 17.93
N GLY A 245 7.93 3.97 17.52
CA GLY A 245 7.78 2.55 17.81
C GLY A 245 6.56 1.90 17.18
N ILE A 246 6.30 0.65 17.54
CA ILE A 246 5.18 -0.15 16.99
C ILE A 246 3.83 0.48 17.34
N LYS A 247 3.69 1.05 18.53
CA LYS A 247 2.45 1.71 18.99
C LYS A 247 2.12 3.00 18.22
N GLY A 248 3.12 3.60 17.57
CA GLY A 248 2.96 4.80 16.74
C GLY A 248 2.52 4.50 15.32
N ILE A 249 2.41 3.24 14.90
CA ILE A 249 1.99 2.85 13.55
C ILE A 249 0.58 2.26 13.64
N SER A 250 -0.34 2.85 12.89
CA SER A 250 -1.66 2.27 12.67
C SER A 250 -1.82 1.92 11.19
N ARG A 251 -2.48 0.79 10.93
CA ARG A 251 -2.80 0.32 9.58
C ARG A 251 -4.28 -0.03 9.51
N SER A 252 -4.92 0.35 8.40
CA SER A 252 -6.28 -0.07 8.06
C SER A 252 -6.36 -0.41 6.58
N LEU A 253 -7.37 -1.18 6.23
CA LEU A 253 -7.73 -1.50 4.87
C LEU A 253 -9.16 -1.02 4.65
N GLU A 254 -9.33 -0.08 3.74
CA GLU A 254 -10.61 0.57 3.51
C GLU A 254 -10.96 0.52 2.03
N ALA A 255 -12.21 0.73 1.70
CA ALA A 255 -12.70 0.71 0.33
C ALA A 255 -13.00 2.12 -0.17
N VAL A 256 -12.77 2.32 -1.46
CA VAL A 256 -13.09 3.57 -2.16
C VAL A 256 -13.75 3.24 -3.48
N VAL A 257 -14.78 3.98 -3.85
CA VAL A 257 -15.44 3.92 -5.15
C VAL A 257 -15.44 5.32 -5.76
N LEU A 258 -15.05 5.41 -7.01
CA LEU A 258 -15.11 6.65 -7.77
C LEU A 258 -16.50 6.76 -8.42
N THR A 259 -17.26 7.76 -8.02
CA THR A 259 -18.53 8.04 -8.67
C THR A 259 -18.27 9.04 -9.80
N PRO A 260 -18.51 8.66 -11.06
CA PRO A 260 -18.37 9.59 -12.18
C PRO A 260 -19.35 10.75 -12.03
N PRO A 261 -19.02 11.93 -12.58
CA PRO A 261 -19.90 13.08 -12.51
C PRO A 261 -21.21 12.81 -13.26
N SER A 262 -22.32 13.25 -12.66
CA SER A 262 -23.67 13.00 -13.20
C SER A 262 -23.95 13.66 -14.57
N HIS A 263 -23.09 14.58 -15.00
CA HIS A 263 -23.19 15.26 -16.29
C HIS A 263 -21.87 15.19 -17.07
N PRO A 264 -21.91 14.79 -18.35
CA PRO A 264 -20.71 14.68 -19.19
C PRO A 264 -20.03 16.02 -19.53
N SER A 265 -20.66 17.14 -19.17
CA SER A 265 -20.11 18.50 -19.36
C SER A 265 -19.31 19.02 -18.17
N SER A 266 -19.24 18.31 -17.05
CA SER A 266 -18.40 18.68 -15.93
C SER A 266 -17.01 18.05 -16.13
N SER A 267 -15.98 18.89 -15.99
CA SER A 267 -14.58 18.50 -16.03
C SER A 267 -14.29 17.30 -15.12
N ALA A 268 -13.25 16.55 -15.42
CA ALA A 268 -12.77 15.39 -14.63
C ALA A 268 -12.56 15.69 -13.13
N THR A 269 -12.51 16.97 -12.77
CA THR A 269 -12.38 17.49 -11.40
C THR A 269 -13.59 17.22 -10.49
N ASN A 270 -14.74 16.84 -11.03
CA ASN A 270 -15.96 16.64 -10.23
C ASN A 270 -16.26 15.17 -9.86
N SER A 271 -15.30 14.28 -10.06
CA SER A 271 -15.43 12.90 -9.60
C SER A 271 -15.40 12.85 -8.07
N GLN A 272 -16.40 12.25 -7.47
CA GLN A 272 -16.52 12.11 -6.02
C GLN A 272 -16.07 10.72 -5.58
N LEU A 273 -15.19 10.65 -4.59
CA LEU A 273 -14.86 9.40 -3.92
C LEU A 273 -15.88 9.11 -2.82
N THR A 274 -16.45 7.93 -2.82
CA THR A 274 -17.29 7.41 -1.76
C THR A 274 -16.58 6.30 -1.01
N LEU A 275 -16.86 6.12 0.27
CA LEU A 275 -16.22 5.16 1.16
C LEU A 275 -17.24 4.09 1.58
N PRO A 276 -17.52 3.10 0.74
CA PRO A 276 -18.37 1.99 1.13
C PRO A 276 -17.64 1.07 2.11
N PRO A 277 -18.34 0.27 2.90
CA PRO A 277 -17.68 -0.76 3.71
C PRO A 277 -17.01 -1.78 2.78
N LEU A 278 -15.80 -2.20 3.14
CA LEU A 278 -15.00 -3.13 2.33
C LEU A 278 -15.74 -4.44 2.01
N SER A 279 -16.57 -4.90 2.93
CA SER A 279 -17.42 -6.08 2.77
C SER A 279 -18.48 -5.96 1.67
N SER A 280 -18.82 -4.76 1.23
CA SER A 280 -19.78 -4.57 0.13
C SER A 280 -19.13 -4.76 -1.24
N LEU A 281 -17.82 -4.54 -1.34
CA LEU A 281 -17.07 -4.70 -2.59
C LEU A 281 -16.58 -6.13 -2.79
N ILE A 282 -16.28 -6.84 -1.70
CA ILE A 282 -15.74 -8.20 -1.74
C ILE A 282 -16.79 -9.13 -1.15
N SER A 283 -17.66 -9.62 -2.02
CA SER A 283 -18.61 -10.67 -1.67
C SER A 283 -17.86 -11.99 -1.59
N LEU A 284 -17.46 -12.37 -0.38
CA LEU A 284 -17.08 -13.75 -0.12
C LEU A 284 -18.38 -14.54 -0.06
N THR A 285 -18.71 -15.28 -1.11
CA THR A 285 -19.61 -16.41 -0.93
C THR A 285 -18.97 -17.31 0.12
N PRO A 286 -19.60 -17.52 1.29
CA PRO A 286 -19.05 -18.43 2.28
C PRO A 286 -18.83 -19.76 1.56
N PHE A 287 -17.61 -20.31 1.65
CA PHE A 287 -17.32 -21.63 1.17
C PHE A 287 -18.18 -22.58 2.00
N THR A 288 -19.38 -22.88 1.51
CA THR A 288 -20.18 -23.98 2.03
C THR A 288 -19.46 -25.23 1.59
N LEU A 289 -18.77 -25.88 2.53
CA LEU A 289 -18.35 -27.26 2.34
C LEU A 289 -19.56 -28.02 1.76
N PRO A 290 -19.43 -28.66 0.59
CA PRO A 290 -20.51 -29.51 0.11
C PRO A 290 -20.89 -30.43 1.25
N PRO A 291 -22.21 -30.59 1.56
CA PRO A 291 -22.62 -31.52 2.61
C PRO A 291 -21.92 -32.85 2.32
N PRO A 292 -21.34 -33.53 3.33
CA PRO A 292 -20.71 -34.81 3.11
C PRO A 292 -21.72 -35.65 2.34
N SER A 293 -21.38 -35.99 1.10
CA SER A 293 -22.24 -36.74 0.19
C SER A 293 -22.71 -37.95 0.99
N ALA A 294 -24.03 -38.04 1.21
CA ALA A 294 -24.61 -39.17 1.89
C ALA A 294 -24.11 -40.41 1.14
N ILE A 295 -23.21 -41.15 1.75
CA ILE A 295 -22.72 -42.44 1.21
C ILE A 295 -23.99 -43.29 1.03
N PRO A 296 -24.28 -43.75 -0.20
CA PRO A 296 -25.43 -44.62 -0.39
C PRO A 296 -25.27 -45.83 0.51
N PRO A 297 -26.31 -46.26 1.23
CA PRO A 297 -26.20 -47.39 2.15
C PRO A 297 -26.25 -48.75 1.41
N ASP A 298 -25.38 -48.96 0.44
CA ASP A 298 -25.34 -50.25 -0.24
C ASP A 298 -23.95 -50.59 -0.77
N ALA A 299 -23.05 -50.94 0.15
CA ALA A 299 -21.88 -51.77 -0.13
C ALA A 299 -21.44 -52.51 1.15
N SER A 300 -22.37 -53.21 1.80
CA SER A 300 -22.04 -54.22 2.77
C SER A 300 -21.75 -55.51 2.01
N ALA A 301 -20.48 -55.86 1.83
CA ALA A 301 -19.95 -57.21 1.83
C ALA A 301 -18.51 -57.23 1.31
N HIS A 302 -17.56 -57.02 2.21
CA HIS A 302 -16.34 -57.81 2.26
C HIS A 302 -15.58 -57.40 3.53
N GLY A 303 -15.56 -58.32 4.48
CA GLY A 303 -14.94 -58.13 5.79
C GLY A 303 -13.42 -58.05 5.69
N TYR A 304 -12.90 -56.98 6.34
CA TYR A 304 -11.54 -56.94 6.86
C TYR A 304 -11.57 -56.39 8.29
N PRO A 305 -10.71 -56.90 9.17
CA PRO A 305 -10.81 -56.66 10.61
C PRO A 305 -10.44 -55.23 10.97
N SER A 306 -11.27 -54.70 11.84
CA SER A 306 -11.14 -53.42 12.54
C SER A 306 -9.74 -53.23 13.15
N GLN A 307 -9.00 -52.22 12.69
CA GLN A 307 -8.03 -51.53 13.49
C GLN A 307 -8.47 -50.05 13.59
N ALA A 308 -8.51 -49.56 14.82
CA ALA A 308 -9.03 -48.26 15.20
C ALA A 308 -8.45 -47.12 14.35
N ALA A 309 -9.30 -46.52 13.52
CA ALA A 309 -8.97 -45.37 12.74
C ALA A 309 -9.16 -44.11 13.62
N THR A 310 -8.08 -43.49 13.99
CA THR A 310 -8.03 -42.12 14.52
C THR A 310 -7.25 -41.24 13.56
N HIS A 311 -7.80 -41.00 12.39
CA HIS A 311 -7.43 -39.86 11.55
C HIS A 311 -8.51 -39.71 10.48
N ALA A 312 -9.10 -38.51 10.38
CA ALA A 312 -10.01 -38.16 9.32
C ALA A 312 -9.31 -38.36 7.98
N ASP A 313 -9.81 -39.31 7.19
CA ASP A 313 -9.38 -39.52 5.79
C ASP A 313 -9.73 -38.27 4.99
N LEU A 314 -8.74 -37.41 4.79
CA LEU A 314 -8.76 -36.43 3.72
C LEU A 314 -8.61 -37.23 2.42
N ASP A 315 -9.66 -37.28 1.63
CA ASP A 315 -9.67 -37.93 0.28
C ASP A 315 -8.76 -37.10 -0.66
N LEU A 316 -7.46 -37.27 -0.48
CA LEU A 316 -6.45 -36.67 -1.35
C LEU A 316 -6.19 -37.61 -2.53
N PRO A 317 -6.09 -37.10 -3.77
CA PRO A 317 -5.89 -37.90 -4.97
C PRO A 317 -4.54 -38.59 -5.01
N PHE A 318 -3.75 -38.55 -3.96
CA PHE A 318 -2.49 -39.25 -3.79
C PHE A 318 -2.39 -39.87 -2.40
N ASN A 319 -1.91 -41.11 -2.36
CA ASN A 319 -1.77 -41.83 -1.10
C ASN A 319 -0.54 -41.29 -0.33
N LEU A 320 -0.77 -40.62 0.80
CA LEU A 320 0.28 -40.14 1.70
C LEU A 320 0.91 -41.23 2.58
N SER A 321 0.34 -42.44 2.60
CA SER A 321 0.90 -43.55 3.34
C SER A 321 2.08 -44.15 2.57
N LEU A 322 3.27 -44.05 3.15
CA LEU A 322 4.47 -44.69 2.63
C LEU A 322 4.27 -46.22 2.66
N THR A 323 4.47 -46.88 1.53
CA THR A 323 4.53 -48.33 1.48
C THR A 323 5.70 -48.85 2.32
N ASP A 324 5.61 -50.10 2.83
CA ASP A 324 6.66 -50.65 3.70
C ASP A 324 8.02 -50.68 2.99
N SER A 325 8.04 -50.91 1.67
CA SER A 325 9.25 -50.81 0.84
C SER A 325 9.84 -49.39 0.83
N GLN A 326 9.00 -48.36 0.79
CA GLN A 326 9.44 -46.94 0.83
C GLN A 326 9.96 -46.55 2.22
N ARG A 327 9.34 -47.08 3.30
CA ARG A 327 9.83 -46.89 4.66
C ARG A 327 11.20 -47.54 4.84
N GLN A 328 11.37 -48.71 4.30
CA GLN A 328 12.63 -49.46 4.38
C GLN A 328 13.74 -48.80 3.55
N ALA A 329 13.42 -48.29 2.36
CA ALA A 329 14.35 -47.54 1.53
C ALA A 329 14.76 -46.22 2.22
N ARG A 330 13.82 -45.53 2.90
CA ARG A 330 14.11 -44.31 3.65
C ARG A 330 14.98 -44.55 4.89
N ALA A 331 14.80 -45.72 5.55
CA ALA A 331 15.63 -46.11 6.69
C ALA A 331 17.09 -46.47 6.29
N GLN A 332 17.30 -46.80 5.02
CA GLN A 332 18.63 -47.11 4.48
C GLN A 332 19.38 -45.89 3.91
N VAL A 333 18.75 -44.72 3.82
CA VAL A 333 19.42 -43.50 3.39
C VAL A 333 20.16 -42.91 4.60
N PRO A 334 21.51 -42.91 4.62
CA PRO A 334 22.26 -42.29 5.70
C PRO A 334 21.95 -40.80 5.69
N LEU A 335 21.51 -40.28 6.82
CA LEU A 335 21.31 -38.85 7.01
C LEU A 335 22.67 -38.15 6.85
N PRO A 336 22.79 -37.11 6.01
CA PRO A 336 24.08 -36.49 5.73
C PRO A 336 24.78 -35.87 6.95
N TYR A 337 24.09 -35.81 8.10
CA TYR A 337 24.62 -35.30 9.36
C TYR A 337 24.70 -36.38 10.48
N ALA A 338 24.46 -37.64 10.18
CA ALA A 338 24.49 -38.70 11.20
C ALA A 338 25.92 -39.09 11.63
N HIS A 339 26.95 -38.59 10.96
CA HIS A 339 28.36 -38.92 11.27
C HIS A 339 29.03 -37.96 12.25
N GLU A 340 28.39 -36.88 12.61
CA GLU A 340 29.00 -35.91 13.54
C GLU A 340 28.52 -36.06 15.00
N GLY A 341 27.74 -37.07 15.33
CA GLY A 341 27.14 -37.23 16.66
C GLY A 341 27.63 -38.42 17.52
N GLU A 342 28.49 -39.33 17.02
CA GLU A 342 29.04 -40.39 17.82
C GLU A 342 30.51 -40.15 18.15
N GLY A 343 30.75 -39.41 19.21
CA GLY A 343 32.06 -39.38 19.86
C GLY A 343 32.62 -37.98 20.11
N ALA A 344 32.02 -37.26 21.03
CA ALA A 344 32.75 -36.45 21.99
C ALA A 344 31.75 -35.80 22.97
N SER A 345 31.57 -36.41 24.11
CA SER A 345 31.27 -35.68 25.32
C SER A 345 32.50 -34.80 25.63
N GLY A 346 32.63 -33.69 24.95
CA GLY A 346 33.64 -32.71 25.14
C GLY A 346 32.98 -31.35 25.33
N ASP A 347 33.10 -30.79 26.49
CA ASP A 347 32.74 -29.45 26.87
C ASP A 347 33.02 -28.46 25.75
N LEU A 348 31.95 -27.93 25.14
CA LEU A 348 32.03 -26.71 24.34
C LEU A 348 32.12 -25.54 25.30
N VAL A 349 33.34 -25.25 25.74
CA VAL A 349 33.69 -23.98 26.36
C VAL A 349 33.67 -22.95 25.25
N TRP A 350 32.72 -22.05 25.32
CA TRP A 350 32.74 -20.80 24.53
C TRP A 350 33.79 -19.92 25.20
N GLU A 351 34.97 -19.82 24.61
CA GLU A 351 35.91 -18.77 24.93
C GLU A 351 35.38 -17.47 24.40
N ASP A 352 34.88 -16.61 25.29
CA ASP A 352 34.64 -15.20 25.01
C ASP A 352 35.99 -14.55 24.74
N GLU A 353 36.35 -14.34 23.51
CA GLU A 353 37.45 -13.45 23.12
C GLU A 353 37.02 -12.02 23.47
N GLU A 354 37.38 -11.57 24.67
CA GLU A 354 37.40 -10.15 25.00
C GLU A 354 38.50 -9.49 24.15
N GLU A 355 38.12 -8.89 23.03
CA GLU A 355 38.97 -7.94 22.33
C GLU A 355 39.17 -6.70 23.22
N SER A 356 40.29 -6.64 23.88
CA SER A 356 40.80 -5.45 24.55
C SER A 356 41.29 -4.47 23.50
N ASP A 357 40.48 -3.47 23.17
CA ASP A 357 40.95 -2.28 22.46
C ASP A 357 41.66 -1.34 23.43
N ASP A 358 42.96 -1.62 23.62
CA ASP A 358 43.91 -0.63 24.09
C ASP A 358 44.54 0.01 22.86
N GLU A 359 44.08 1.14 22.43
CA GLU A 359 44.84 2.10 21.62
C GLU A 359 44.86 3.46 22.31
N GLU A 360 45.90 3.64 23.11
CA GLU A 360 46.54 4.95 23.35
C GLU A 360 47.20 5.43 22.02
N ILE A 361 46.86 6.59 21.56
CA ILE A 361 47.71 7.77 21.26
C ILE A 361 46.83 8.85 20.61
#